data_7a8d9a7186ed940d5899e538a0ac33d9
#
_entry.id   7a8d9a7186ed940d5899e538a0ac33d9
#
_cell.length_a   1.000
_cell.length_b   1.000
_cell.length_c   1.000
_cell.angle_alpha   90.00
_cell.angle_beta   90.00
_cell.angle_gamma   90.00
#
_symmetry.space_group_name_H-M   'P 1'
#
loop_
_entity.id
_entity.type
_entity.pdbx_description
1 polymer ?
#
loop_
_entity_poly.entity_id
_entity_poly.type
_entity_poly.pdbx_seq_one_letter_code
_entity_poly.pdbx_strand_id
1 'polypeptide(L)'
;SEIFLTGTLRYLNTNLKAQIHQIIDDTIKSVEGITDAQITWSIPHTSPGLVNDATCTKLIIDAAQSLLGPENVQIMKESSMGGEDFAYYLEEIPGAYFRIGCSDGKTRDIHTNDFNLDERCMATAIKVFAETVRRYFRIHHD
;
A
#
# COMPACT_ATOMS: atom_id res chain seq x y z
N SER A 1 -27.63 25.60 -12.67
CA SER A 1 -27.33 24.15 -12.75
C SER A 1 -26.07 23.89 -11.95
N GLU A 2 -26.01 22.79 -11.21
CA GLU A 2 -24.86 22.36 -10.43
C GLU A 2 -24.39 21.02 -10.97
N ILE A 3 -23.06 20.81 -10.98
CA ILE A 3 -22.43 19.58 -11.44
C ILE A 3 -21.45 19.11 -10.36
N PHE A 4 -21.52 17.85 -10.02
CA PHE A 4 -20.56 17.19 -9.10
C PHE A 4 -19.62 16.30 -9.89
N LEU A 5 -18.32 16.47 -9.66
CA LEU A 5 -17.28 15.62 -10.18
C LEU A 5 -16.56 14.94 -9.02
N THR A 6 -16.37 13.64 -9.12
CA THR A 6 -15.60 12.87 -8.14
C THR A 6 -14.48 12.13 -8.85
N GLY A 7 -13.38 11.93 -8.16
CA GLY A 7 -12.22 11.24 -8.71
C GLY A 7 -11.31 10.71 -7.63
N THR A 8 -10.26 10.04 -8.04
CA THR A 8 -9.22 9.53 -7.13
C THR A 8 -7.88 10.15 -7.50
N LEU A 9 -7.21 10.71 -6.50
CA LEU A 9 -5.83 11.18 -6.61
C LEU A 9 -4.90 10.16 -5.96
N ARG A 10 -3.87 9.74 -6.68
CA ARG A 10 -2.86 8.79 -6.19
C ARG A 10 -1.46 9.33 -6.48
N TYR A 11 -0.57 9.21 -5.52
CA TYR A 11 0.84 9.58 -5.66
C TYR A 11 1.71 8.69 -4.76
N LEU A 12 2.93 8.39 -5.21
CA LEU A 12 3.89 7.56 -4.45
C LEU A 12 4.74 8.40 -3.50
N ASN A 13 4.99 9.66 -3.84
CA ASN A 13 5.82 10.55 -3.03
C ASN A 13 4.93 11.56 -2.30
N THR A 14 4.84 11.42 -0.99
CA THR A 14 4.03 12.30 -0.12
C THR A 14 4.48 13.76 -0.17
N ASN A 15 5.74 14.04 -0.50
CA ASN A 15 6.24 15.40 -0.66
C ASN A 15 5.60 16.15 -1.85
N LEU A 16 5.00 15.42 -2.80
CA LEU A 16 4.29 16.01 -3.92
C LEU A 16 2.88 16.51 -3.57
N LYS A 17 2.36 16.18 -2.39
CA LYS A 17 0.99 16.52 -1.98
C LYS A 17 0.70 18.02 -2.14
N ALA A 18 1.54 18.87 -1.55
CA ALA A 18 1.36 20.31 -1.62
C ALA A 18 1.43 20.84 -3.05
N GLN A 19 2.37 20.34 -3.85
CA GLN A 19 2.50 20.73 -5.26
C GLN A 19 1.28 20.32 -6.08
N ILE A 20 0.73 19.14 -5.85
CA ILE A 20 -0.47 18.66 -6.55
C ILE A 20 -1.68 19.52 -6.18
N HIS A 21 -1.86 19.84 -4.89
CA HIS A 21 -2.93 20.74 -4.46
C HIS A 21 -2.81 22.11 -5.14
N GLN A 22 -1.60 22.67 -5.21
CA GLN A 22 -1.37 23.94 -5.90
C GLN A 22 -1.72 23.88 -7.39
N ILE A 23 -1.37 22.78 -8.08
CA ILE A 23 -1.72 22.56 -9.49
C ILE A 23 -3.24 22.51 -9.67
N ILE A 24 -3.96 21.86 -8.76
CA ILE A 24 -5.44 21.81 -8.82
C ILE A 24 -6.02 23.22 -8.62
N ASP A 25 -5.55 23.94 -7.61
CA ASP A 25 -6.01 25.31 -7.34
C ASP A 25 -5.78 26.25 -8.54
N ASP A 26 -4.60 26.18 -9.16
CA ASP A 26 -4.26 27.02 -10.31
C ASP A 26 -5.08 26.63 -11.55
N THR A 27 -5.35 25.32 -11.73
CA THR A 27 -6.23 24.83 -12.79
C THR A 27 -7.66 25.34 -12.60
N ILE A 28 -8.20 25.27 -11.38
CA ILE A 28 -9.53 25.77 -11.05
C ILE A 28 -9.63 27.26 -11.34
N LYS A 29 -8.70 28.08 -10.87
CA LYS A 29 -8.65 29.52 -11.13
C LYS A 29 -8.62 29.81 -12.64
N SER A 30 -7.87 29.04 -13.39
CA SER A 30 -7.79 29.18 -14.85
C SER A 30 -9.14 28.90 -15.52
N VAL A 31 -9.84 27.85 -15.08
CA VAL A 31 -11.18 27.50 -15.61
C VAL A 31 -12.21 28.58 -15.24
N GLU A 32 -12.23 29.02 -13.98
CA GLU A 32 -13.11 30.10 -13.52
C GLU A 32 -12.85 31.42 -14.28
N GLY A 33 -11.59 31.70 -14.65
CA GLY A 33 -11.22 32.91 -15.41
C GLY A 33 -11.69 32.92 -16.86
N ILE A 34 -12.02 31.75 -17.44
CA ILE A 34 -12.50 31.64 -18.82
C ILE A 34 -13.97 31.21 -18.91
N THR A 35 -14.62 30.97 -17.77
CA THR A 35 -16.02 30.57 -17.67
C THR A 35 -16.70 31.38 -16.57
N ASP A 36 -18.05 31.35 -16.53
CA ASP A 36 -18.81 31.90 -15.39
C ASP A 36 -19.01 30.86 -14.27
N ALA A 37 -18.27 29.77 -14.28
CA ALA A 37 -18.38 28.72 -13.28
C ALA A 37 -17.76 29.18 -11.95
N GLN A 38 -18.35 28.76 -10.85
CA GLN A 38 -17.75 28.81 -9.51
C GLN A 38 -17.44 27.38 -9.10
N ILE A 39 -16.17 27.10 -8.78
CA ILE A 39 -15.69 25.74 -8.52
C ILE A 39 -15.17 25.64 -7.08
N THR A 40 -15.73 24.73 -6.31
CA THR A 40 -15.18 24.35 -5.00
C THR A 40 -14.72 22.92 -5.05
N TRP A 41 -13.63 22.61 -4.37
CA TRP A 41 -13.11 21.27 -4.29
C TRP A 41 -12.62 20.93 -2.89
N SER A 42 -12.59 19.65 -2.58
CA SER A 42 -12.05 19.13 -1.32
C SER A 42 -11.51 17.72 -1.47
N ILE A 43 -10.57 17.34 -0.63
CA ILE A 43 -10.11 15.96 -0.48
C ILE A 43 -10.56 15.49 0.91
N PRO A 44 -11.69 14.81 1.03
CA PRO A 44 -12.26 14.43 2.34
C PRO A 44 -11.45 13.33 3.04
N HIS A 45 -10.78 12.49 2.28
CA HIS A 45 -9.99 11.37 2.79
C HIS A 45 -8.65 11.29 2.10
N THR A 46 -7.58 11.10 2.88
CA THR A 46 -6.23 10.85 2.39
C THR A 46 -5.66 9.67 3.16
N SER A 47 -5.20 8.64 2.45
CA SER A 47 -4.38 7.60 3.06
C SER A 47 -2.91 7.98 2.97
N PRO A 48 -2.09 7.73 3.98
CA PRO A 48 -0.65 7.91 3.90
C PRO A 48 -0.04 6.95 2.87
N GLY A 49 1.15 7.30 2.38
CA GLY A 49 1.93 6.37 1.57
C GLY A 49 2.51 5.26 2.43
N LEU A 50 2.41 4.01 1.97
CA LEU A 50 3.00 2.88 2.67
C LEU A 50 4.49 2.79 2.34
N VAL A 51 5.34 2.94 3.35
CA VAL A 51 6.79 2.76 3.23
C VAL A 51 7.25 1.82 4.33
N ASN A 52 7.72 0.65 3.93
CA ASN A 52 8.23 -0.35 4.87
C ASN A 52 9.52 0.11 5.57
N ASP A 53 9.62 -0.15 6.86
CA ASP A 53 10.88 -0.05 7.60
C ASP A 53 11.88 -1.10 7.09
N ALA A 54 13.13 -0.68 6.89
CA ALA A 54 14.17 -1.55 6.31
C ALA A 54 14.55 -2.71 7.25
N THR A 55 14.57 -2.49 8.56
CA THR A 55 14.90 -3.49 9.56
C THR A 55 13.82 -4.55 9.67
N CYS A 56 12.56 -4.11 9.75
CA CYS A 56 11.40 -5.00 9.76
C CYS A 56 11.29 -5.79 8.46
N THR A 57 11.54 -5.15 7.32
CA THR A 57 11.57 -5.81 6.01
C THR A 57 12.61 -6.92 5.96
N LYS A 58 13.84 -6.62 6.41
CA LYS A 58 14.91 -7.61 6.45
C LYS A 58 14.55 -8.80 7.34
N LEU A 59 13.98 -8.54 8.51
CA LEU A 59 13.55 -9.59 9.44
C LEU A 59 12.54 -10.54 8.81
N ILE A 60 11.54 -10.00 8.08
CA ILE A 60 10.53 -10.79 7.38
C ILE A 60 11.17 -11.59 6.24
N ILE A 61 12.06 -10.99 5.45
CA ILE A 61 12.78 -11.67 4.37
C ILE A 61 13.57 -12.85 4.92
N ASP A 62 14.38 -12.63 5.97
CA ASP A 62 15.19 -13.67 6.59
C ASP A 62 14.33 -14.81 7.17
N ALA A 63 13.17 -14.48 7.76
CA ALA A 63 12.22 -15.48 8.24
C ALA A 63 11.61 -16.28 7.10
N ALA A 64 11.12 -15.60 6.07
CA ALA A 64 10.49 -16.23 4.91
C ALA A 64 11.49 -17.13 4.14
N GLN A 65 12.70 -16.64 3.88
CA GLN A 65 13.73 -17.42 3.19
C GLN A 65 14.14 -18.68 3.94
N SER A 66 14.20 -18.61 5.29
CA SER A 66 14.54 -19.79 6.09
C SER A 66 13.48 -20.88 6.07
N LEU A 67 12.23 -20.52 5.83
CA LEU A 67 11.09 -21.45 5.82
C LEU A 67 10.74 -21.95 4.41
N LEU A 68 10.90 -21.10 3.41
CA LEU A 68 10.38 -21.34 2.06
C LEU A 68 11.48 -21.56 1.02
N GLY A 69 12.74 -21.22 1.35
CA GLY A 69 13.83 -21.09 0.39
C GLY A 69 13.87 -19.70 -0.26
N PRO A 70 15.07 -19.19 -0.58
CA PRO A 70 15.24 -17.85 -1.16
C PRO A 70 14.57 -17.70 -2.53
N GLU A 71 14.43 -18.76 -3.29
CA GLU A 71 13.78 -18.78 -4.61
C GLU A 71 12.26 -18.50 -4.53
N ASN A 72 11.65 -18.71 -3.37
CA ASN A 72 10.22 -18.48 -3.12
C ASN A 72 9.94 -17.12 -2.46
N VAL A 73 10.97 -16.28 -2.27
CA VAL A 73 10.84 -14.96 -1.68
C VAL A 73 11.26 -13.90 -2.70
N GLN A 74 10.30 -13.08 -3.12
CA GLN A 74 10.52 -12.08 -4.16
C GLN A 74 10.50 -10.67 -3.55
N ILE A 75 11.45 -9.86 -3.96
CA ILE A 75 11.46 -8.43 -3.67
C ILE A 75 10.71 -7.71 -4.79
N MET A 76 9.63 -7.03 -4.44
CA MET A 76 8.89 -6.22 -5.40
C MET A 76 9.72 -5.03 -5.85
N LYS A 77 9.94 -4.91 -7.15
CA LYS A 77 10.73 -3.81 -7.75
C LYS A 77 9.91 -2.55 -7.96
N GLU A 78 8.60 -2.72 -8.11
CA GLU A 78 7.69 -1.62 -8.41
C GLU A 78 6.73 -1.40 -7.25
N SER A 79 6.49 -0.13 -6.94
CA SER A 79 5.52 0.27 -5.95
C SER A 79 4.10 0.13 -6.49
N SER A 80 3.17 -0.25 -5.63
CA SER A 80 1.74 -0.28 -5.95
C SER A 80 1.13 1.09 -5.71
N MET A 81 0.22 1.52 -6.59
CA MET A 81 -0.61 2.71 -6.39
C MET A 81 -1.91 2.40 -5.63
N GLY A 82 -2.07 1.19 -5.10
CA GLY A 82 -3.19 0.84 -4.22
C GLY A 82 -3.10 1.54 -2.87
N GLY A 83 -4.24 1.88 -2.28
CA GLY A 83 -4.31 2.31 -0.89
C GLY A 83 -4.19 1.09 0.03
N GLU A 84 -3.58 1.29 1.21
CA GLU A 84 -3.41 0.25 2.21
C GLU A 84 -3.51 0.87 3.61
N ASP A 85 -4.47 0.41 4.40
CA ASP A 85 -4.72 0.97 5.73
C ASP A 85 -3.58 0.68 6.72
N PHE A 86 -2.76 -0.32 6.46
CA PHE A 86 -1.56 -0.59 7.25
C PHE A 86 -0.58 0.58 7.26
N ALA A 87 -0.65 1.47 6.27
CA ALA A 87 0.16 2.68 6.21
C ALA A 87 -0.03 3.58 7.44
N TYR A 88 -1.22 3.64 8.04
CA TYR A 88 -1.47 4.41 9.27
C TYR A 88 -0.68 3.88 10.48
N TYR A 89 -0.51 2.56 10.58
CA TYR A 89 0.33 1.99 11.64
C TYR A 89 1.80 2.37 11.46
N LEU A 90 2.27 2.49 10.20
CA LEU A 90 3.65 2.85 9.91
C LEU A 90 3.98 4.33 10.17
N GLU A 91 2.98 5.19 10.34
CA GLU A 91 3.19 6.56 10.82
C GLU A 91 3.56 6.61 12.31
N GLU A 92 3.14 5.59 13.09
CA GLU A 92 3.32 5.54 14.54
C GLU A 92 4.45 4.61 14.98
N ILE A 93 4.63 3.49 14.28
CA ILE A 93 5.62 2.46 14.65
C ILE A 93 6.33 1.89 13.42
N PRO A 94 7.61 1.52 13.53
CA PRO A 94 8.30 0.78 12.47
C PRO A 94 7.62 -0.56 12.21
N GLY A 95 7.41 -0.87 10.93
CA GLY A 95 6.80 -2.12 10.52
C GLY A 95 7.02 -2.40 9.04
N ALA A 96 6.56 -3.55 8.58
CA ALA A 96 6.63 -3.90 7.16
C ALA A 96 5.40 -4.69 6.71
N TYR A 97 4.87 -4.29 5.60
CA TYR A 97 3.80 -4.95 4.86
C TYR A 97 4.40 -5.88 3.81
N PHE A 98 3.92 -7.10 3.74
CA PHE A 98 4.33 -8.06 2.73
C PHE A 98 3.13 -8.80 2.13
N ARG A 99 3.31 -9.40 0.99
CA ARG A 99 2.27 -10.12 0.27
C ARG A 99 2.56 -11.62 0.24
N ILE A 100 1.51 -12.41 0.34
CA ILE A 100 1.57 -13.86 0.17
C ILE A 100 0.92 -14.21 -1.16
N GLY A 101 1.63 -14.95 -2.01
CA GLY A 101 1.07 -15.49 -3.23
C GLY A 101 -0.05 -16.49 -2.91
N CYS A 102 -1.22 -16.29 -3.51
CA CYS A 102 -2.41 -17.09 -3.24
C CYS A 102 -3.09 -17.63 -4.51
N SER A 103 -2.38 -17.64 -5.64
CA SER A 103 -2.92 -18.16 -6.90
C SER A 103 -2.99 -19.68 -6.89
N ASP A 104 -4.11 -20.21 -7.36
CA ASP A 104 -4.31 -21.64 -7.66
C ASP A 104 -3.85 -22.03 -9.06
N GLY A 105 -3.07 -21.17 -9.73
CA GLY A 105 -2.63 -21.32 -11.12
C GLY A 105 -3.53 -20.62 -12.14
N LYS A 106 -4.62 -20.01 -11.71
CA LYS A 106 -5.48 -19.17 -12.54
C LYS A 106 -5.25 -17.71 -12.19
N THR A 107 -5.22 -16.86 -13.21
CA THR A 107 -5.16 -15.40 -12.99
C THR A 107 -6.56 -14.91 -12.62
N ARG A 108 -6.67 -14.37 -11.41
CA ARG A 108 -7.88 -13.68 -10.94
C ARG A 108 -7.45 -12.43 -10.22
N ASP A 109 -8.06 -11.31 -10.59
CA ASP A 109 -7.79 -10.05 -9.92
C ASP A 109 -8.57 -9.97 -8.60
N ILE A 110 -7.95 -9.35 -7.60
CA ILE A 110 -8.66 -8.97 -6.38
C ILE A 110 -9.79 -7.98 -6.74
N HIS A 111 -10.86 -7.98 -5.98
CA HIS A 111 -12.07 -7.15 -6.20
C HIS A 111 -12.89 -7.55 -7.42
N THR A 112 -12.75 -8.77 -7.95
CA THR A 112 -13.61 -9.33 -8.99
C THR A 112 -14.56 -10.40 -8.40
N ASN A 113 -15.67 -10.65 -9.10
CA ASN A 113 -16.69 -11.59 -8.62
C ASN A 113 -16.22 -13.06 -8.62
N ASP A 114 -15.19 -13.36 -9.40
CA ASP A 114 -14.58 -14.68 -9.52
C ASP A 114 -13.29 -14.81 -8.69
N PHE A 115 -12.98 -13.82 -7.85
CA PHE A 115 -11.84 -13.91 -6.96
C PHE A 115 -11.97 -15.14 -6.05
N ASN A 116 -10.95 -15.95 -6.05
CA ASN A 116 -10.81 -17.10 -5.19
C ASN A 116 -9.32 -17.34 -4.93
N LEU A 117 -8.98 -17.66 -3.71
CA LEU A 117 -7.59 -17.89 -3.31
C LEU A 117 -7.33 -19.38 -3.05
N ASP A 118 -6.10 -19.80 -3.22
CA ASP A 118 -5.64 -21.09 -2.73
C ASP A 118 -5.41 -20.98 -1.21
N GLU A 119 -6.29 -21.60 -0.43
CA GLU A 119 -6.24 -21.55 1.04
C GLU A 119 -4.94 -22.07 1.65
N ARG A 120 -4.14 -22.83 0.90
CA ARG A 120 -2.80 -23.27 1.34
C ARG A 120 -1.87 -22.10 1.63
N CYS A 121 -2.11 -20.91 1.03
CA CYS A 121 -1.36 -19.70 1.32
C CYS A 121 -1.49 -19.27 2.78
N MET A 122 -2.60 -19.56 3.46
CA MET A 122 -2.84 -19.22 4.87
C MET A 122 -1.82 -19.92 5.79
N ALA A 123 -1.54 -21.19 5.53
CA ALA A 123 -0.54 -21.91 6.32
C ALA A 123 0.87 -21.33 6.13
N THR A 124 1.19 -20.86 4.93
CA THR A 124 2.45 -20.16 4.63
C THR A 124 2.51 -18.82 5.37
N ALA A 125 1.43 -18.04 5.30
CA ALA A 125 1.34 -16.76 6.02
C ALA A 125 1.57 -16.93 7.52
N ILE A 126 0.85 -17.86 8.14
CA ILE A 126 0.97 -18.13 9.61
C ILE A 126 2.39 -18.51 9.98
N LYS A 127 3.05 -19.38 9.21
CA LYS A 127 4.44 -19.80 9.48
C LYS A 127 5.41 -18.62 9.39
N VAL A 128 5.29 -17.79 8.35
CA VAL A 128 6.17 -16.61 8.17
C VAL A 128 5.96 -15.60 9.30
N PHE A 129 4.71 -15.30 9.67
CA PHE A 129 4.41 -14.44 10.80
C PHE A 129 4.98 -14.97 12.12
N ALA A 130 4.72 -16.24 12.46
CA ALA A 130 5.21 -16.86 13.68
C ALA A 130 6.73 -16.83 13.76
N GLU A 131 7.43 -17.16 12.67
CA GLU A 131 8.89 -17.14 12.62
C GLU A 131 9.45 -15.70 12.72
N THR A 132 8.77 -14.74 12.09
CA THR A 132 9.16 -13.33 12.21
C THR A 132 9.07 -12.85 13.65
N VAL A 133 7.95 -13.13 14.32
CA VAL A 133 7.76 -12.77 15.75
C VAL A 133 8.81 -13.46 16.63
N ARG A 134 9.06 -14.75 16.41
CA ARG A 134 10.07 -15.50 17.16
C ARG A 134 11.48 -14.90 17.01
N ARG A 135 11.85 -14.48 15.79
CA ARG A 135 13.14 -13.82 15.52
C ARG A 135 13.22 -12.44 16.16
N TYR A 136 12.14 -11.67 16.09
CA TYR A 136 12.08 -10.36 16.70
C TYR A 136 12.37 -10.42 18.20
N PHE A 137 11.69 -11.29 18.92
CA PHE A 137 11.90 -11.44 20.36
C PHE A 137 13.29 -11.99 20.70
N ARG A 138 13.85 -12.87 19.89
CA ARG A 138 15.21 -13.37 20.10
C ARG A 138 16.28 -12.27 19.97
N ILE A 139 16.07 -11.31 19.07
CA ILE A 139 17.03 -10.20 18.87
C ILE A 139 16.93 -9.15 20.00
N HIS A 140 15.74 -9.01 20.59
CA HIS A 140 15.49 -7.94 21.58
C HIS A 140 15.47 -8.41 23.05
N HIS A 141 15.63 -9.70 23.31
CA HIS A 141 15.61 -10.26 24.67
C HIS A 141 16.89 -11.06 25.04
N ASP A 142 17.91 -11.08 24.16
CA ASP A 142 19.29 -11.44 24.47
C ASP A 142 20.12 -10.18 24.77
#